data_13d987d13bdc4ce1f6baec92df90217e
#
_entry.id   13d987d13bdc4ce1f6baec92df90217e
#
_cell.length_a   1.000
_cell.length_b   1.000
_cell.length_c   1.000
_cell.angle_alpha   90.00
_cell.angle_beta   90.00
_cell.angle_gamma   90.00
#
_symmetry.space_group_name_H-M   'P 1'
#
loop_
_entity.id
_entity.type
_entity.pdbx_description
1 polymer ?
#
loop_
_entity_poly.entity_id
_entity_poly.type
_entity_poly.pdbx_seq_one_letter_code
_entity_poly.pdbx_strand_id
1 'polypeptide(L)'
;MHEHSFGDVASMTYTWLLFDADGTLFDYDRAEATALEQAFAEVGTAFEPACLSTYREINARIWREFEDGQITAERLRLGRFEFLFEALRLPLAPAAFSTIYLRHLARASHLIEGAREIVPALRAKYRLALITNGLRDVQRPRLAGSAIGDCFAEVIISEEVGVAKPDPVIFDAAFQLLGRPPRAKVLLIGDSLSSDIAGGRDYGLDTCWYNPTGTARPADATSTYEIHHLNELARLLL
;
A
#
# COMPACT_ATOMS: atom_id res chain seq x y z
N MET A 1 -35.81 4.69 17.51
CA MET A 1 -35.88 4.71 16.03
C MET A 1 -35.30 6.03 15.59
N HIS A 2 -34.03 6.05 15.23
CA HIS A 2 -33.39 7.18 14.55
C HIS A 2 -33.07 6.69 13.15
N GLU A 3 -33.92 7.06 12.21
CA GLU A 3 -33.66 6.95 10.78
C GLU A 3 -32.50 7.92 10.47
N HIS A 4 -31.32 7.34 10.17
CA HIS A 4 -30.26 8.10 9.54
C HIS A 4 -30.67 8.33 8.09
N SER A 5 -31.11 9.56 7.83
CA SER A 5 -31.34 10.10 6.50
C SER A 5 -30.07 9.93 5.67
N PHE A 6 -30.09 9.02 4.71
CA PHE A 6 -29.15 9.02 3.60
C PHE A 6 -29.41 10.28 2.78
N GLY A 7 -28.63 11.33 3.06
CA GLY A 7 -28.64 12.52 2.23
C GLY A 7 -28.39 12.13 0.78
N ASP A 8 -29.09 12.80 -0.13
CA ASP A 8 -29.03 12.68 -1.57
C ASP A 8 -27.55 12.63 -2.04
N VAL A 9 -27.06 11.42 -2.34
CA VAL A 9 -25.76 11.21 -2.99
C VAL A 9 -25.99 11.64 -4.45
N ALA A 10 -25.85 12.93 -4.72
CA ALA A 10 -25.68 13.40 -6.08
C ALA A 10 -24.58 12.52 -6.68
N SER A 11 -24.92 11.77 -7.74
CA SER A 11 -24.06 10.83 -8.45
C SER A 11 -22.68 11.47 -8.72
N MET A 12 -21.75 11.34 -7.76
CA MET A 12 -20.37 11.74 -7.96
C MET A 12 -19.74 10.71 -8.89
N THR A 13 -19.81 10.97 -10.17
CA THR A 13 -19.25 10.08 -11.18
C THR A 13 -17.75 10.31 -11.23
N TYR A 14 -17.00 9.52 -10.46
CA TYR A 14 -15.55 9.46 -10.59
C TYR A 14 -15.16 9.00 -12.00
N THR A 15 -14.00 9.38 -12.44
CA THR A 15 -13.38 8.92 -13.69
C THR A 15 -12.14 8.09 -13.44
N TRP A 16 -11.49 8.34 -12.30
CA TRP A 16 -10.33 7.62 -11.84
C TRP A 16 -10.54 7.06 -10.44
N LEU A 17 -10.09 5.83 -10.25
CA LEU A 17 -9.90 5.24 -8.93
C LEU A 17 -8.40 5.05 -8.72
N LEU A 18 -7.88 5.66 -7.67
CA LEU A 18 -6.48 5.62 -7.29
C LEU A 18 -6.35 4.68 -6.09
N PHE A 19 -5.70 3.55 -6.26
CA PHE A 19 -5.57 2.53 -5.21
C PHE A 19 -4.19 2.59 -4.57
N ASP A 20 -4.15 2.48 -3.26
CA ASP A 20 -2.96 1.99 -2.59
C ASP A 20 -2.73 0.50 -2.89
N ALA A 21 -1.50 0.01 -2.64
CA ALA A 21 -1.11 -1.36 -2.94
C ALA A 21 -1.11 -2.27 -1.70
N ASP A 22 -0.21 -1.99 -0.76
CA ASP A 22 0.11 -2.85 0.39
C ASP A 22 -0.86 -2.64 1.55
N GLY A 23 -1.55 -3.69 1.99
CA GLY A 23 -2.62 -3.58 2.98
C GLY A 23 -3.98 -3.25 2.37
N THR A 24 -4.02 -2.83 1.09
CA THR A 24 -5.27 -2.52 0.37
C THR A 24 -5.61 -3.55 -0.69
N LEU A 25 -4.69 -3.84 -1.61
CA LEU A 25 -4.87 -4.83 -2.69
C LEU A 25 -4.01 -6.07 -2.50
N PHE A 26 -2.82 -5.91 -1.92
CA PHE A 26 -1.88 -6.98 -1.63
C PHE A 26 -1.82 -7.25 -0.13
N ASP A 27 -1.89 -8.52 0.24
CA ASP A 27 -1.68 -9.03 1.60
C ASP A 27 -0.18 -8.93 1.93
N TYR A 28 0.22 -7.72 2.38
CA TYR A 28 1.60 -7.43 2.72
C TYR A 28 2.10 -8.28 3.88
N ASP A 29 1.30 -8.49 4.90
CA ASP A 29 1.67 -9.28 6.08
C ASP A 29 2.07 -10.70 5.72
N ARG A 30 1.32 -11.31 4.81
CA ARG A 30 1.60 -12.64 4.28
C ARG A 30 2.80 -12.63 3.34
N ALA A 31 2.90 -11.63 2.47
CA ALA A 31 4.01 -11.49 1.53
C ALA A 31 5.34 -11.30 2.28
N GLU A 32 5.35 -10.42 3.29
CA GLU A 32 6.50 -10.14 4.16
C GLU A 32 6.96 -11.40 4.90
N ALA A 33 6.05 -12.09 5.58
CA ALA A 33 6.37 -13.30 6.34
C ALA A 33 6.94 -14.40 5.43
N THR A 34 6.30 -14.64 4.29
CA THR A 34 6.75 -15.63 3.30
C THR A 34 8.13 -15.28 2.73
N ALA A 35 8.34 -14.01 2.38
CA ALA A 35 9.63 -13.56 1.83
C ALA A 35 10.76 -13.67 2.84
N LEU A 36 10.47 -13.36 4.11
CA LEU A 36 11.45 -13.45 5.19
C LEU A 36 11.84 -14.92 5.44
N GLU A 37 10.85 -15.81 5.57
CA GLU A 37 11.08 -17.25 5.73
C GLU A 37 11.92 -17.84 4.59
N GLN A 38 11.57 -17.50 3.34
CA GLN A 38 12.31 -17.96 2.16
C GLN A 38 13.74 -17.42 2.11
N ALA A 39 13.94 -16.16 2.54
CA ALA A 39 15.26 -15.57 2.60
C ALA A 39 16.16 -16.24 3.65
N PHE A 40 15.61 -16.55 4.84
CA PHE A 40 16.33 -17.30 5.86
C PHE A 40 16.67 -18.72 5.40
N ALA A 41 15.73 -19.41 4.77
CA ALA A 41 15.95 -20.75 4.21
C ALA A 41 17.07 -20.75 3.15
N GLU A 42 17.10 -19.74 2.26
CA GLU A 42 18.10 -19.62 1.20
C GLU A 42 19.52 -19.41 1.74
N VAL A 43 19.66 -18.71 2.86
CA VAL A 43 20.97 -18.52 3.51
C VAL A 43 21.32 -19.66 4.50
N GLY A 44 20.47 -20.70 4.60
CA GLY A 44 20.72 -21.87 5.47
C GLY A 44 20.61 -21.55 6.96
N THR A 45 19.85 -20.55 7.35
CA THR A 45 19.64 -20.14 8.75
C THR A 45 18.21 -20.45 9.19
N ALA A 46 18.03 -20.97 10.42
CA ALA A 46 16.71 -21.25 10.95
C ALA A 46 15.87 -19.96 11.07
N PHE A 47 14.61 -20.04 10.68
CA PHE A 47 13.64 -18.97 10.85
C PHE A 47 12.82 -19.21 12.11
N GLU A 48 13.16 -18.52 13.18
CA GLU A 48 12.46 -18.61 14.45
C GLU A 48 11.27 -17.62 14.49
N PRO A 49 10.17 -17.93 15.20
CA PRO A 49 9.03 -17.01 15.31
C PRO A 49 9.42 -15.60 15.78
N ALA A 50 10.42 -15.47 16.65
CA ALA A 50 10.96 -14.20 17.11
C ALA A 50 11.57 -13.36 15.96
N CYS A 51 12.02 -13.97 14.88
CA CYS A 51 12.58 -13.25 13.74
C CYS A 51 11.52 -12.36 13.08
N LEU A 52 10.30 -12.88 12.88
CA LEU A 52 9.21 -12.12 12.25
C LEU A 52 8.75 -10.97 13.13
N SER A 53 8.51 -11.19 14.43
CA SER A 53 8.06 -10.14 15.33
C SER A 53 9.10 -9.03 15.46
N THR A 54 10.37 -9.39 15.68
CA THR A 54 11.47 -8.40 15.75
C THR A 54 11.64 -7.64 14.44
N TYR A 55 11.54 -8.34 13.30
CA TYR A 55 11.62 -7.69 12.00
C TYR A 55 10.50 -6.68 11.80
N ARG A 56 9.26 -7.03 12.13
CA ARG A 56 8.09 -6.15 11.98
C ARG A 56 8.21 -4.86 12.79
N GLU A 57 8.68 -4.95 14.04
CA GLU A 57 8.94 -3.77 14.88
C GLU A 57 9.99 -2.84 14.27
N ILE A 58 11.10 -3.41 13.81
CA ILE A 58 12.18 -2.68 13.15
C ILE A 58 11.69 -2.08 11.83
N ASN A 59 11.03 -2.87 10.99
CA ASN A 59 10.55 -2.46 9.69
C ASN A 59 9.54 -1.31 9.79
N ALA A 60 8.58 -1.39 10.73
CA ALA A 60 7.61 -0.32 10.95
C ALA A 60 8.27 0.99 11.40
N ARG A 61 9.35 0.94 12.21
CA ARG A 61 10.12 2.12 12.61
C ARG A 61 10.85 2.73 11.41
N ILE A 62 11.56 1.92 10.65
CA ILE A 62 12.36 2.38 9.50
C ILE A 62 11.48 2.93 8.39
N TRP A 63 10.29 2.35 8.16
CA TRP A 63 9.34 2.89 7.20
C TRP A 63 8.83 4.28 7.60
N ARG A 64 8.54 4.52 8.90
CA ARG A 64 8.17 5.86 9.38
C ARG A 64 9.30 6.87 9.14
N GLU A 65 10.54 6.51 9.47
CA GLU A 65 11.71 7.37 9.23
C GLU A 65 11.87 7.71 7.72
N PHE A 66 11.53 6.77 6.84
CA PHE A 66 11.56 6.98 5.39
C PHE A 66 10.41 7.88 4.92
N GLU A 67 9.19 7.65 5.38
CA GLU A 67 8.01 8.47 5.06
C GLU A 67 8.16 9.91 5.57
N ASP A 68 8.81 10.09 6.72
CA ASP A 68 9.18 11.40 7.26
C ASP A 68 10.38 12.07 6.54
N GLY A 69 10.94 11.42 5.52
CA GLY A 69 12.10 11.92 4.77
C GLY A 69 13.41 11.94 5.55
N GLN A 70 13.50 11.25 6.68
CA GLN A 70 14.69 11.22 7.56
C GLN A 70 15.78 10.30 7.03
N ILE A 71 15.42 9.30 6.22
CA ILE A 71 16.36 8.35 5.63
C ILE A 71 16.09 8.15 4.12
N THR A 72 17.11 7.66 3.42
CA THR A 72 17.00 7.32 2.00
C THR A 72 16.42 5.92 1.77
N ALA A 73 15.94 5.63 0.55
CA ALA A 73 15.50 4.30 0.15
C ALA A 73 16.62 3.24 0.29
N GLU A 74 17.89 3.62 0.06
CA GLU A 74 19.04 2.74 0.29
C GLU A 74 19.19 2.39 1.78
N ARG A 75 19.06 3.39 2.66
CA ARG A 75 19.09 3.17 4.11
C ARG A 75 17.92 2.31 4.58
N LEU A 76 16.72 2.50 4.03
CA LEU A 76 15.55 1.66 4.28
C LEU A 76 15.83 0.19 3.93
N ARG A 77 16.41 -0.07 2.74
CA ARG A 77 16.71 -1.44 2.29
C ARG A 77 17.67 -2.17 3.21
N LEU A 78 18.70 -1.48 3.65
CA LEU A 78 19.81 -2.08 4.39
C LEU A 78 19.59 -2.06 5.90
N GLY A 79 19.15 -0.95 6.45
CA GLY A 79 19.10 -0.71 7.90
C GLY A 79 18.20 -1.68 8.65
N ARG A 80 17.07 -2.09 8.07
CA ARG A 80 16.19 -3.07 8.71
C ARG A 80 16.86 -4.41 8.97
N PHE A 81 17.78 -4.85 8.11
CA PHE A 81 18.52 -6.10 8.30
C PHE A 81 19.76 -5.93 9.17
N GLU A 82 20.40 -4.76 9.15
CA GLU A 82 21.45 -4.44 10.12
C GLU A 82 20.91 -4.53 11.55
N PHE A 83 19.80 -3.84 11.83
CA PHE A 83 19.16 -3.85 13.15
C PHE A 83 18.61 -5.24 13.51
N LEU A 84 18.02 -5.97 12.56
CA LEU A 84 17.53 -7.32 12.80
C LEU A 84 18.65 -8.26 13.23
N PHE A 85 19.76 -8.25 12.48
CA PHE A 85 20.86 -9.17 12.74
C PHE A 85 21.64 -8.81 14.01
N GLU A 86 21.72 -7.52 14.32
CA GLU A 86 22.24 -7.06 15.61
C GLU A 86 21.35 -7.55 16.77
N ALA A 87 20.06 -7.34 16.70
CA ALA A 87 19.10 -7.73 17.74
C ALA A 87 19.07 -9.23 17.99
N LEU A 88 19.15 -10.03 16.92
CA LEU A 88 19.12 -11.50 16.99
C LEU A 88 20.51 -12.14 17.06
N ARG A 89 21.59 -11.34 17.05
CA ARG A 89 22.99 -11.79 17.05
C ARG A 89 23.29 -12.80 15.93
N LEU A 90 22.74 -12.52 14.73
CA LEU A 90 22.94 -13.38 13.57
C LEU A 90 24.17 -12.94 12.77
N PRO A 91 25.11 -13.84 12.45
CA PRO A 91 26.32 -13.52 11.68
C PRO A 91 26.02 -13.53 10.16
N LEU A 92 24.99 -12.77 9.75
CA LEU A 92 24.58 -12.68 8.35
C LEU A 92 24.99 -11.32 7.76
N ALA A 93 25.23 -11.30 6.44
CA ALA A 93 25.57 -10.07 5.72
C ALA A 93 24.27 -9.30 5.33
N PRO A 94 23.97 -8.12 5.91
CA PRO A 94 22.70 -7.44 5.70
C PRO A 94 22.42 -7.10 4.24
N ALA A 95 23.41 -6.64 3.47
CA ALA A 95 23.24 -6.27 2.07
C ALA A 95 22.87 -7.46 1.17
N ALA A 96 23.55 -8.61 1.35
CA ALA A 96 23.24 -9.81 0.61
C ALA A 96 21.85 -10.34 0.96
N PHE A 97 21.51 -10.35 2.26
CA PHE A 97 20.20 -10.79 2.74
C PHE A 97 19.08 -9.87 2.23
N SER A 98 19.29 -8.57 2.25
CA SER A 98 18.33 -7.59 1.71
C SER A 98 17.99 -7.88 0.23
N THR A 99 19.00 -8.18 -0.57
CA THR A 99 18.81 -8.54 -1.99
C THR A 99 17.96 -9.80 -2.15
N ILE A 100 18.24 -10.84 -1.34
CA ILE A 100 17.49 -12.09 -1.34
C ILE A 100 16.04 -11.86 -0.90
N TYR A 101 15.85 -11.17 0.21
CA TYR A 101 14.52 -10.84 0.73
C TYR A 101 13.66 -10.06 -0.26
N LEU A 102 14.21 -8.98 -0.85
CA LEU A 102 13.48 -8.15 -1.81
C LEU A 102 13.09 -8.93 -3.07
N ARG A 103 13.92 -9.86 -3.52
CA ARG A 103 13.59 -10.75 -4.64
C ARG A 103 12.42 -11.68 -4.30
N HIS A 104 12.36 -12.24 -3.08
CA HIS A 104 11.24 -13.05 -2.64
C HIS A 104 9.98 -12.21 -2.47
N LEU A 105 10.09 -11.03 -1.86
CA LEU A 105 8.97 -10.10 -1.68
C LEU A 105 8.37 -9.66 -3.02
N ALA A 106 9.20 -9.40 -4.03
CA ALA A 106 8.77 -9.03 -5.38
C ALA A 106 7.97 -10.13 -6.11
N ARG A 107 8.11 -11.39 -5.68
CA ARG A 107 7.37 -12.54 -6.22
C ARG A 107 6.11 -12.87 -5.44
N ALA A 108 5.97 -12.33 -4.24
CA ALA A 108 4.84 -12.61 -3.35
C ALA A 108 3.64 -11.72 -3.70
N SER A 109 2.87 -12.14 -4.72
CA SER A 109 1.70 -11.40 -5.24
C SER A 109 0.37 -11.89 -4.62
N HIS A 110 0.36 -12.12 -3.30
CA HIS A 110 -0.85 -12.50 -2.58
C HIS A 110 -1.84 -11.33 -2.58
N LEU A 111 -3.04 -11.56 -3.14
CA LEU A 111 -4.10 -10.55 -3.14
C LEU A 111 -4.94 -10.66 -1.87
N ILE A 112 -5.40 -9.52 -1.38
CA ILE A 112 -6.47 -9.43 -0.38
C ILE A 112 -7.76 -9.98 -0.98
N GLU A 113 -8.57 -10.62 -0.13
CA GLU A 113 -9.87 -11.19 -0.52
C GLU A 113 -10.76 -10.15 -1.22
N GLY A 114 -11.34 -10.53 -2.34
CA GLY A 114 -12.18 -9.66 -3.17
C GLY A 114 -11.41 -8.81 -4.19
N ALA A 115 -10.10 -8.61 -4.05
CA ALA A 115 -9.33 -7.78 -5.01
C ALA A 115 -9.35 -8.37 -6.43
N ARG A 116 -9.25 -9.70 -6.55
CA ARG A 116 -9.24 -10.40 -7.83
C ARG A 116 -10.51 -10.19 -8.64
N GLU A 117 -11.65 -10.07 -7.95
CA GLU A 117 -12.98 -9.94 -8.54
C GLU A 117 -13.33 -8.46 -8.78
N ILE A 118 -13.09 -7.62 -7.77
CA ILE A 118 -13.59 -6.23 -7.81
C ILE A 118 -12.75 -5.34 -8.72
N VAL A 119 -11.43 -5.51 -8.77
CA VAL A 119 -10.56 -4.64 -9.57
C VAL A 119 -10.88 -4.71 -11.07
N PRO A 120 -11.02 -5.91 -11.71
CA PRO A 120 -11.45 -6.00 -13.10
C PRO A 120 -12.87 -5.45 -13.33
N ALA A 121 -13.79 -5.64 -12.39
CA ALA A 121 -15.16 -5.11 -12.51
C ALA A 121 -15.16 -3.56 -12.49
N LEU A 122 -14.36 -2.94 -11.65
CA LEU A 122 -14.19 -1.48 -11.60
C LEU A 122 -13.50 -0.94 -12.86
N ARG A 123 -12.51 -1.66 -13.40
CA ARG A 123 -11.85 -1.27 -14.66
C ARG A 123 -12.83 -1.14 -15.84
N ALA A 124 -13.93 -1.88 -15.82
CA ALA A 124 -14.94 -1.77 -16.87
C ALA A 124 -15.66 -0.41 -16.92
N LYS A 125 -15.66 0.34 -15.81
CA LYS A 125 -16.33 1.64 -15.70
C LYS A 125 -15.38 2.82 -15.44
N TYR A 126 -14.22 2.58 -14.83
CA TYR A 126 -13.28 3.58 -14.36
C TYR A 126 -11.89 3.33 -14.92
N ARG A 127 -11.09 4.38 -15.04
CA ARG A 127 -9.64 4.24 -15.19
C ARG A 127 -9.03 3.98 -13.81
N LEU A 128 -8.16 2.98 -13.72
CA LEU A 128 -7.53 2.63 -12.46
C LEU A 128 -6.06 3.04 -12.48
N ALA A 129 -5.59 3.57 -11.37
CA ALA A 129 -4.18 3.83 -11.12
C ALA A 129 -3.79 3.33 -9.72
N LEU A 130 -2.50 3.03 -9.54
CA LEU A 130 -1.93 2.60 -8.29
C LEU A 130 -0.97 3.66 -7.77
N ILE A 131 -1.05 4.00 -6.48
CA ILE A 131 -0.14 4.92 -5.80
C ILE A 131 0.35 4.28 -4.50
N THR A 132 1.64 3.99 -4.39
CA THR A 132 2.18 3.21 -3.28
C THR A 132 3.46 3.80 -2.69
N ASN A 133 3.55 3.76 -1.35
CA ASN A 133 4.81 3.95 -0.65
C ASN A 133 5.58 2.63 -0.72
N GLY A 134 6.51 2.51 -1.65
CA GLY A 134 7.19 1.24 -1.86
C GLY A 134 8.47 1.36 -2.68
N LEU A 135 9.14 0.22 -2.78
CA LEU A 135 10.37 0.08 -3.56
C LEU A 135 10.02 -0.38 -4.97
N ARG A 136 10.59 0.29 -5.97
CA ARG A 136 10.37 -0.01 -7.38
C ARG A 136 10.61 -1.49 -7.71
N ASP A 137 11.73 -2.03 -7.21
CA ASP A 137 12.16 -3.40 -7.50
C ASP A 137 11.25 -4.46 -6.86
N VAL A 138 10.35 -4.04 -5.97
CA VAL A 138 9.31 -4.88 -5.38
C VAL A 138 7.97 -4.67 -6.07
N GLN A 139 7.51 -3.42 -6.15
CA GLN A 139 6.15 -3.11 -6.59
C GLN A 139 5.91 -3.46 -8.07
N ARG A 140 6.86 -3.12 -8.96
CA ARG A 140 6.67 -3.40 -10.39
C ARG A 140 6.61 -4.88 -10.74
N PRO A 141 7.57 -5.75 -10.30
CA PRO A 141 7.48 -7.17 -10.58
C PRO A 141 6.28 -7.84 -9.91
N ARG A 142 5.94 -7.44 -8.67
CA ARG A 142 4.80 -7.98 -7.93
C ARG A 142 3.49 -7.69 -8.63
N LEU A 143 3.30 -6.45 -9.07
CA LEU A 143 2.11 -6.07 -9.83
C LEU A 143 2.04 -6.84 -11.17
N ALA A 144 3.13 -6.87 -11.93
CA ALA A 144 3.20 -7.59 -13.21
C ALA A 144 2.93 -9.10 -13.06
N GLY A 145 3.32 -9.71 -11.93
CA GLY A 145 3.06 -11.11 -11.62
C GLY A 145 1.67 -11.38 -11.01
N SER A 146 0.86 -10.35 -10.77
CA SER A 146 -0.46 -10.49 -10.15
C SER A 146 -1.58 -10.63 -11.17
N ALA A 147 -2.71 -11.23 -10.74
CA ALA A 147 -3.90 -11.37 -11.59
C ALA A 147 -4.60 -10.05 -11.92
N ILE A 148 -4.23 -8.95 -11.24
CA ILE A 148 -4.82 -7.61 -11.42
C ILE A 148 -3.85 -6.62 -12.09
N GLY A 149 -2.63 -7.06 -12.45
CA GLY A 149 -1.56 -6.19 -12.95
C GLY A 149 -1.96 -5.37 -14.17
N ASP A 150 -2.63 -6.00 -15.12
CA ASP A 150 -3.08 -5.36 -16.37
C ASP A 150 -4.30 -4.43 -16.19
N CYS A 151 -4.83 -4.31 -14.97
CA CYS A 151 -5.99 -3.47 -14.72
C CYS A 151 -5.63 -1.99 -14.54
N PHE A 152 -4.40 -1.67 -14.21
CA PHE A 152 -3.95 -0.32 -13.90
C PHE A 152 -3.35 0.36 -15.13
N ALA A 153 -3.88 1.53 -15.46
CA ALA A 153 -3.36 2.36 -16.55
C ALA A 153 -2.06 3.06 -16.17
N GLU A 154 -1.94 3.45 -14.88
CA GLU A 154 -0.79 4.17 -14.33
C GLU A 154 -0.37 3.55 -13.00
N VAL A 155 0.94 3.58 -12.71
CA VAL A 155 1.52 3.08 -11.46
C VAL A 155 2.52 4.09 -10.94
N ILE A 156 2.24 4.64 -9.78
CA ILE A 156 3.03 5.67 -9.10
C ILE A 156 3.68 5.04 -7.87
N ILE A 157 5.01 5.06 -7.82
CA ILE A 157 5.80 4.46 -6.74
C ILE A 157 6.63 5.56 -6.10
N SER A 158 6.57 5.68 -4.78
CA SER A 158 7.26 6.73 -4.02
C SER A 158 8.75 6.80 -4.30
N GLU A 159 9.43 5.66 -4.41
CA GLU A 159 10.86 5.64 -4.74
C GLU A 159 11.17 6.22 -6.12
N GLU A 160 10.29 6.06 -7.12
CA GLU A 160 10.47 6.62 -8.46
C GLU A 160 10.22 8.13 -8.49
N VAL A 161 9.32 8.62 -7.61
CA VAL A 161 9.00 10.04 -7.48
C VAL A 161 10.01 10.76 -6.59
N GLY A 162 10.59 10.06 -5.62
CA GLY A 162 11.54 10.61 -4.63
C GLY A 162 10.89 11.07 -3.33
N VAL A 163 9.56 11.01 -3.20
CA VAL A 163 8.79 11.32 -1.99
C VAL A 163 7.67 10.33 -1.81
N ALA A 164 7.24 10.12 -0.55
CA ALA A 164 6.19 9.19 -0.15
C ALA A 164 4.88 9.93 0.18
N LYS A 165 3.73 9.24 0.11
CA LYS A 165 2.50 9.73 0.73
C LYS A 165 2.75 9.91 2.24
N PRO A 166 2.26 10.96 2.89
CA PRO A 166 1.25 11.93 2.41
C PRO A 166 1.81 13.19 1.71
N ASP A 167 3.08 13.24 1.34
CA ASP A 167 3.64 14.43 0.68
C ASP A 167 2.84 14.78 -0.59
N PRO A 168 2.38 16.03 -0.79
CA PRO A 168 1.58 16.42 -1.95
C PRO A 168 2.30 16.21 -3.29
N VAL A 169 3.62 16.19 -3.33
CA VAL A 169 4.41 16.01 -4.56
C VAL A 169 4.15 14.65 -5.20
N ILE A 170 3.90 13.58 -4.43
CA ILE A 170 3.56 12.27 -5.01
C ILE A 170 2.18 12.30 -5.69
N PHE A 171 1.22 13.04 -5.13
CA PHE A 171 -0.09 13.23 -5.75
C PHE A 171 0.00 14.12 -6.99
N ASP A 172 0.86 15.15 -6.99
CA ASP A 172 1.11 15.96 -8.18
C ASP A 172 1.69 15.11 -9.32
N ALA A 173 2.65 14.23 -9.02
CA ALA A 173 3.20 13.27 -9.99
C ALA A 173 2.10 12.30 -10.50
N ALA A 174 1.25 11.79 -9.62
CA ALA A 174 0.11 10.97 -10.01
C ALA A 174 -0.80 11.75 -10.97
N PHE A 175 -1.22 12.95 -10.60
CA PHE A 175 -2.13 13.77 -11.42
C PHE A 175 -1.56 14.14 -12.79
N GLN A 176 -0.25 14.29 -12.92
CA GLN A 176 0.38 14.48 -14.24
C GLN A 176 0.16 13.25 -15.14
N LEU A 177 0.36 12.03 -14.61
CA LEU A 177 0.15 10.78 -15.35
C LEU A 177 -1.33 10.54 -15.65
N LEU A 178 -2.23 10.90 -14.73
CA LEU A 178 -3.68 10.78 -14.92
C LEU A 178 -4.24 11.77 -15.96
N GLY A 179 -3.45 12.71 -16.44
CA GLY A 179 -3.89 13.75 -17.39
C GLY A 179 -4.60 14.92 -16.71
N ARG A 180 -4.29 15.17 -15.43
CA ARG A 180 -4.79 16.30 -14.61
C ARG A 180 -6.34 16.37 -14.54
N PRO A 181 -7.03 15.30 -14.17
CA PRO A 181 -8.48 15.35 -14.00
C PRO A 181 -8.85 16.34 -12.88
N PRO A 182 -10.08 16.84 -12.84
CA PRO A 182 -10.58 17.55 -11.66
C PRO A 182 -10.49 16.65 -10.42
N ARG A 183 -10.02 17.17 -9.28
CA ARG A 183 -9.85 16.39 -8.05
C ARG A 183 -11.12 15.67 -7.61
N ALA A 184 -12.28 16.31 -7.73
CA ALA A 184 -13.59 15.72 -7.45
C ALA A 184 -13.96 14.52 -8.38
N LYS A 185 -13.15 14.22 -9.39
CA LYS A 185 -13.31 13.06 -10.28
C LYS A 185 -12.36 11.89 -9.95
N VAL A 186 -11.64 12.00 -8.86
CA VAL A 186 -10.68 10.98 -8.39
C VAL A 186 -11.06 10.54 -6.99
N LEU A 187 -11.22 9.23 -6.79
CA LEU A 187 -11.37 8.60 -5.49
C LEU A 187 -10.09 7.87 -5.14
N LEU A 188 -9.51 8.16 -3.98
CA LEU A 188 -8.39 7.42 -3.42
C LEU A 188 -8.90 6.33 -2.46
N ILE A 189 -8.49 5.09 -2.67
CA ILE A 189 -8.83 3.93 -1.84
C ILE A 189 -7.55 3.41 -1.19
N GLY A 190 -7.51 3.35 0.13
CA GLY A 190 -6.35 2.89 0.89
C GLY A 190 -6.66 2.53 2.33
N ASP A 191 -5.73 1.84 3.01
CA ASP A 191 -5.88 1.38 4.39
C ASP A 191 -5.22 2.30 5.42
N SER A 192 -4.20 3.06 5.02
CA SER A 192 -3.45 3.91 5.93
C SER A 192 -4.16 5.23 6.20
N LEU A 193 -4.53 5.48 7.46
CA LEU A 193 -5.15 6.75 7.86
C LEU A 193 -4.23 7.95 7.66
N SER A 194 -2.91 7.79 7.83
CA SER A 194 -1.94 8.88 7.70
C SER A 194 -1.55 9.15 6.25
N SER A 195 -1.16 8.13 5.51
CA SER A 195 -0.61 8.30 4.17
C SER A 195 -1.69 8.41 3.10
N ASP A 196 -2.75 7.57 3.16
CA ASP A 196 -3.80 7.57 2.14
C ASP A 196 -4.93 8.54 2.48
N ILE A 197 -5.52 8.38 3.66
CA ILE A 197 -6.75 9.10 3.98
C ILE A 197 -6.45 10.57 4.28
N ALA A 198 -5.51 10.85 5.18
CA ALA A 198 -5.10 12.22 5.47
C ALA A 198 -4.43 12.86 4.24
N GLY A 199 -3.47 12.15 3.59
CA GLY A 199 -2.79 12.66 2.41
C GLY A 199 -3.74 12.98 1.26
N GLY A 200 -4.68 12.06 0.94
CA GLY A 200 -5.68 12.27 -0.10
C GLY A 200 -6.63 13.43 0.21
N ARG A 201 -7.16 13.48 1.44
CA ARG A 201 -8.01 14.58 1.91
C ARG A 201 -7.30 15.93 1.81
N ASP A 202 -6.07 16.02 2.32
CA ASP A 202 -5.30 17.26 2.35
C ASP A 202 -4.89 17.70 0.94
N TYR A 203 -4.76 16.76 0.01
CA TYR A 203 -4.63 17.04 -1.40
C TYR A 203 -5.97 17.43 -2.08
N GLY A 204 -7.11 17.25 -1.41
CA GLY A 204 -8.46 17.62 -1.89
C GLY A 204 -9.15 16.52 -2.70
N LEU A 205 -8.87 15.27 -2.41
CA LEU A 205 -9.55 14.10 -2.98
C LEU A 205 -10.64 13.58 -2.05
N ASP A 206 -11.65 12.95 -2.64
CA ASP A 206 -12.47 12.01 -1.90
C ASP A 206 -11.65 10.77 -1.57
N THR A 207 -11.88 10.21 -0.38
CA THR A 207 -11.14 9.06 0.12
C THR A 207 -12.08 7.95 0.57
N CYS A 208 -11.66 6.71 0.35
CA CYS A 208 -12.32 5.50 0.84
C CYS A 208 -11.35 4.75 1.74
N TRP A 209 -11.63 4.74 3.03
CA TRP A 209 -10.81 4.01 3.98
C TRP A 209 -11.16 2.53 3.98
N TYR A 210 -10.20 1.69 3.63
CA TYR A 210 -10.28 0.25 3.77
C TYR A 210 -9.85 -0.15 5.19
N ASN A 211 -10.81 -0.56 6.02
CA ASN A 211 -10.65 -0.87 7.44
C ASN A 211 -11.12 -2.30 7.76
N PRO A 212 -10.37 -3.33 7.31
CA PRO A 212 -10.81 -4.73 7.45
C PRO A 212 -10.95 -5.20 8.89
N THR A 213 -10.25 -4.57 9.82
CA THR A 213 -10.26 -4.93 11.24
C THR A 213 -11.36 -4.25 12.05
N GLY A 214 -12.07 -3.28 11.45
CA GLY A 214 -13.06 -2.47 12.17
C GLY A 214 -12.44 -1.62 13.29
N THR A 215 -11.18 -1.20 13.11
CA THR A 215 -10.48 -0.33 14.07
C THR A 215 -11.26 0.97 14.25
N ALA A 216 -11.43 1.40 15.50
CA ALA A 216 -12.12 2.64 15.79
C ALA A 216 -11.43 3.84 15.10
N ARG A 217 -12.22 4.62 14.39
CA ARG A 217 -11.72 5.81 13.70
C ARG A 217 -11.32 6.88 14.72
N PRO A 218 -10.09 7.42 14.66
CA PRO A 218 -9.72 8.61 15.43
C PRO A 218 -10.65 9.80 15.13
N ALA A 219 -10.92 10.63 16.13
CA ALA A 219 -11.91 11.72 16.01
C ALA A 219 -11.55 12.77 14.93
N ASP A 220 -10.28 12.91 14.62
CA ASP A 220 -9.71 13.82 13.61
C ASP A 220 -9.55 13.17 12.22
N ALA A 221 -9.69 11.86 12.11
CA ALA A 221 -9.61 11.15 10.85
C ALA A 221 -10.97 11.16 10.14
N THR A 222 -11.04 11.79 8.97
CA THR A 222 -12.23 11.85 8.13
C THR A 222 -11.96 11.24 6.77
N SER A 223 -12.83 10.36 6.31
CA SER A 223 -12.87 9.83 4.95
C SER A 223 -14.25 10.02 4.36
N THR A 224 -14.36 10.09 3.03
CA THR A 224 -15.65 10.18 2.34
C THR A 224 -16.44 8.87 2.51
N TYR A 225 -15.74 7.74 2.42
CA TYR A 225 -16.30 6.40 2.60
C TYR A 225 -15.41 5.58 3.54
N GLU A 226 -16.01 4.54 4.11
CA GLU A 226 -15.32 3.49 4.85
C GLU A 226 -15.90 2.14 4.41
N ILE A 227 -15.01 1.17 4.17
CA ILE A 227 -15.35 -0.20 3.82
C ILE A 227 -14.52 -1.18 4.64
N HIS A 228 -15.11 -2.33 4.97
CA HIS A 228 -14.44 -3.41 5.69
C HIS A 228 -14.05 -4.56 4.77
N HIS A 229 -14.70 -4.66 3.60
CA HIS A 229 -14.40 -5.64 2.57
C HIS A 229 -14.32 -4.96 1.20
N LEU A 230 -13.34 -5.34 0.38
CA LEU A 230 -13.17 -4.75 -0.97
C LEU A 230 -14.42 -4.91 -1.86
N ASN A 231 -15.19 -5.99 -1.68
CA ASN A 231 -16.43 -6.21 -2.43
C ASN A 231 -17.50 -5.14 -2.16
N GLU A 232 -17.39 -4.37 -1.07
CA GLU A 232 -18.31 -3.27 -0.79
C GLU A 232 -18.15 -2.11 -1.79
N LEU A 233 -17.00 -2.00 -2.45
CA LEU A 233 -16.81 -1.06 -3.56
C LEU A 233 -17.82 -1.28 -4.70
N ALA A 234 -18.34 -2.50 -4.87
CA ALA A 234 -19.38 -2.76 -5.87
C ALA A 234 -20.65 -1.96 -5.57
N ARG A 235 -21.06 -1.88 -4.29
CA ARG A 235 -22.25 -1.10 -3.89
C ARG A 235 -22.05 0.41 -3.96
N LEU A 236 -20.81 0.87 -3.81
CA LEU A 236 -20.48 2.30 -3.86
C LEU A 236 -20.33 2.80 -5.29
N LEU A 237 -19.82 1.93 -6.21
CA LEU A 237 -19.29 2.39 -7.51
C LEU A 237 -19.92 1.70 -8.72
N LEU A 238 -20.55 0.52 -8.56
CA LEU A 238 -21.15 -0.25 -9.67
C LEU A 238 -22.65 -0.21 -9.66
#